data_b88ae93689779fefe692aa62cf70877f
#
_entry.id   b88ae93689779fefe692aa62cf70877f
#
_cell.length_a   1.000
_cell.length_b   1.000
_cell.length_c   1.000
_cell.angle_alpha   90.00
_cell.angle_beta   90.00
_cell.angle_gamma   90.00
#
_symmetry.space_group_name_H-M   'P 1'
#
loop_
_entity.id
_entity.type
_entity.pdbx_description
1 polymer ?
#
loop_
_entity_poly.entity_id
_entity_poly.type
_entity_poly.pdbx_seq_one_letter_code
_entity_poly.pdbx_strand_id
1 'polypeptide(L)'
;VVVASRRAHHQVTFAVLALGVAAFALLQSLVIPVLTTVQHELHTTQSTVTWVLTAYLLSASIMTPILGRVGDMTGKKRVFVATLIALAAGSLLAAVAPSIGVLIVARVIQGFGGGMVPVAFGIIRDEFPAGKVTGAVGILASLTAVGAGLGIVLAGPIVNSLNYHWLFW
;
A
#
# COMPACT_ATOMS: atom_id res chain seq x y z
N VAL A 1 -13.91 -32.05 -11.47
CA VAL A 1 -14.65 -30.84 -11.06
C VAL A 1 -13.99 -30.18 -9.85
N VAL A 2 -13.63 -30.92 -8.77
CA VAL A 2 -13.02 -30.37 -7.53
C VAL A 2 -11.64 -29.74 -7.79
N VAL A 3 -10.82 -30.29 -8.66
CA VAL A 3 -9.47 -29.78 -8.96
C VAL A 3 -9.52 -28.47 -9.73
N ALA A 4 -10.50 -28.30 -10.63
CA ALA A 4 -10.67 -27.07 -11.41
C ALA A 4 -11.14 -25.91 -10.51
N SER A 5 -12.03 -26.15 -9.54
CA SER A 5 -12.50 -25.12 -8.62
C SER A 5 -11.38 -24.63 -7.67
N ARG A 6 -10.51 -25.51 -7.21
CA ARG A 6 -9.34 -25.14 -6.39
C ARG A 6 -8.32 -24.31 -7.18
N ARG A 7 -8.10 -24.62 -8.48
CA ARG A 7 -7.19 -23.82 -9.32
C ARG A 7 -7.72 -22.41 -9.58
N ALA A 8 -9.01 -22.27 -9.86
CA ALA A 8 -9.64 -20.96 -10.03
C ALA A 8 -9.55 -20.12 -8.74
N HIS A 9 -9.73 -20.73 -7.58
CA HIS A 9 -9.62 -20.05 -6.29
C HIS A 9 -8.21 -19.50 -6.03
N HIS A 10 -7.15 -20.26 -6.29
CA HIS A 10 -5.77 -19.79 -6.13
C HIS A 10 -5.42 -18.63 -7.07
N GLN A 11 -5.91 -18.66 -8.31
CA GLN A 11 -5.66 -17.58 -9.29
C GLN A 11 -6.33 -16.27 -8.86
N VAL A 12 -7.58 -16.33 -8.40
CA VAL A 12 -8.31 -15.15 -7.90
C VAL A 12 -7.63 -14.61 -6.64
N THR A 13 -7.28 -15.47 -5.69
CA THR A 13 -6.54 -15.05 -4.48
C THR A 13 -5.24 -14.34 -4.88
N PHE A 14 -4.46 -14.94 -5.79
CA PHE A 14 -3.21 -14.33 -6.25
C PHE A 14 -3.42 -12.97 -6.93
N ALA A 15 -4.42 -12.85 -7.80
CA ALA A 15 -4.72 -11.61 -8.49
C ALA A 15 -5.08 -10.47 -7.51
N VAL A 16 -5.89 -10.77 -6.48
CA VAL A 16 -6.25 -9.79 -5.44
C VAL A 16 -5.02 -9.37 -4.62
N LEU A 17 -4.17 -10.33 -4.23
CA LEU A 17 -2.92 -10.03 -3.51
C LEU A 17 -1.98 -9.19 -4.37
N ALA A 18 -1.82 -9.55 -5.64
CA ALA A 18 -0.95 -8.85 -6.59
C ALA A 18 -1.41 -7.41 -6.85
N LEU A 19 -2.71 -7.21 -7.08
CA LEU A 19 -3.28 -5.88 -7.29
C LEU A 19 -3.16 -5.01 -6.03
N GLY A 20 -3.47 -5.57 -4.85
CA GLY A 20 -3.36 -4.83 -3.58
C GLY A 20 -1.93 -4.40 -3.28
N VAL A 21 -0.97 -5.32 -3.42
CA VAL A 21 0.46 -5.02 -3.18
C VAL A 21 1.01 -4.04 -4.22
N ALA A 22 0.64 -4.19 -5.50
CA ALA A 22 1.08 -3.27 -6.55
C ALA A 22 0.51 -1.86 -6.32
N ALA A 23 -0.78 -1.72 -6.00
CA ALA A 23 -1.42 -0.45 -5.68
C ALA A 23 -0.76 0.20 -4.44
N PHE A 24 -0.50 -0.58 -3.40
CA PHE A 24 0.22 -0.11 -2.22
C PHE A 24 1.61 0.43 -2.56
N ALA A 25 2.41 -0.33 -3.32
CA ALA A 25 3.76 0.06 -3.70
C ALA A 25 3.77 1.33 -4.57
N LEU A 26 2.84 1.44 -5.51
CA LEU A 26 2.67 2.60 -6.38
C LEU A 26 2.31 3.85 -5.56
N LEU A 27 1.30 3.77 -4.70
CA LEU A 27 0.89 4.88 -3.82
C LEU A 27 2.04 5.39 -2.94
N GLN A 28 2.86 4.48 -2.42
CA GLN A 28 3.98 4.88 -1.55
C GLN A 28 5.05 5.65 -2.31
N SER A 29 5.36 5.23 -3.50
CA SER A 29 6.41 5.86 -4.31
C SER A 29 6.00 7.17 -4.98
N LEU A 30 4.70 7.38 -5.22
CA LEU A 30 4.16 8.62 -5.78
C LEU A 30 4.41 9.84 -4.89
N VAL A 31 4.46 9.66 -3.56
CA VAL A 31 4.50 10.78 -2.60
C VAL A 31 5.88 11.43 -2.50
N ILE A 32 6.97 10.65 -2.60
CA ILE A 32 8.33 11.15 -2.39
C ILE A 32 8.69 12.32 -3.32
N PRO A 33 8.52 12.20 -4.66
CA PRO A 33 8.93 13.26 -5.59
C PRO A 33 8.05 14.52 -5.52
N VAL A 34 6.89 14.46 -4.87
CA VAL A 34 5.93 15.59 -4.86
C VAL A 34 5.89 16.33 -3.52
N LEU A 35 6.74 15.99 -2.56
CA LEU A 35 6.77 16.66 -1.25
C LEU A 35 6.97 18.17 -1.35
N THR A 36 7.81 18.64 -2.27
CA THR A 36 8.03 20.06 -2.50
C THR A 36 6.79 20.76 -3.03
N THR A 37 6.04 20.12 -3.91
CA THR A 37 4.76 20.65 -4.43
C THR A 37 3.73 20.73 -3.30
N VAL A 38 3.60 19.68 -2.49
CA VAL A 38 2.72 19.66 -1.30
C VAL A 38 3.10 20.77 -0.31
N GLN A 39 4.39 20.99 -0.11
CA GLN A 39 4.88 22.08 0.74
C GLN A 39 4.43 23.45 0.24
N HIS A 40 4.54 23.71 -1.06
CA HIS A 40 4.13 24.98 -1.66
C HIS A 40 2.62 25.16 -1.65
N GLU A 41 1.85 24.16 -2.06
CA GLU A 41 0.39 24.26 -2.15
C GLU A 41 -0.27 24.38 -0.76
N LEU A 42 0.27 23.70 0.26
CA LEU A 42 -0.26 23.79 1.62
C LEU A 42 0.42 24.87 2.49
N HIS A 43 1.24 25.75 1.87
CA HIS A 43 1.93 26.86 2.54
C HIS A 43 2.61 26.45 3.85
N THR A 44 3.33 25.33 3.84
CA THR A 44 3.93 24.73 5.03
C THR A 44 5.46 24.75 4.98
N THR A 45 6.11 24.42 6.09
CA THR A 45 7.57 24.36 6.18
C THR A 45 8.11 23.02 5.72
N GLN A 46 9.40 22.96 5.33
CA GLN A 46 10.11 21.73 4.99
C GLN A 46 10.07 20.72 6.15
N SER A 47 10.21 21.19 7.38
CA SER A 47 10.12 20.33 8.57
C SER A 47 8.74 19.69 8.72
N THR A 48 7.68 20.45 8.48
CA THR A 48 6.29 19.94 8.61
C THR A 48 5.94 18.98 7.47
N VAL A 49 6.32 19.28 6.21
CA VAL A 49 6.00 18.37 5.10
C VAL A 49 6.72 17.03 5.20
N THR A 50 7.90 16.98 5.85
CA THR A 50 8.61 15.73 6.10
C THR A 50 7.80 14.77 6.97
N TRP A 51 6.89 15.28 7.83
CA TRP A 51 6.00 14.45 8.62
C TRP A 51 5.03 13.62 7.76
N VAL A 52 4.76 14.01 6.52
CA VAL A 52 3.95 13.21 5.57
C VAL A 52 4.60 11.83 5.34
N LEU A 53 5.92 11.77 5.27
CA LEU A 53 6.65 10.49 5.17
C LEU A 53 6.87 9.86 6.55
N THR A 54 7.33 10.64 7.51
CA THR A 54 7.70 10.14 8.84
C THR A 54 6.51 9.50 9.56
N ALA A 55 5.34 10.14 9.54
CA ALA A 55 4.14 9.63 10.17
C ALA A 55 3.69 8.29 9.54
N TYR A 56 3.77 8.19 8.21
CA TYR A 56 3.51 6.94 7.52
C TYR A 56 4.50 5.84 7.93
N LEU A 57 5.82 6.13 7.88
CA LEU A 57 6.86 5.14 8.21
C LEU A 57 6.75 4.68 9.67
N LEU A 58 6.48 5.60 10.59
CA LEU A 58 6.28 5.29 12.00
C LEU A 58 5.06 4.39 12.20
N SER A 59 3.93 4.75 11.60
CA SER A 59 2.72 3.93 11.65
C SER A 59 2.97 2.53 11.03
N ALA A 60 3.60 2.46 9.86
CA ALA A 60 3.90 1.21 9.18
C ALA A 60 4.83 0.32 10.01
N SER A 61 5.86 0.89 10.63
CA SER A 61 6.82 0.13 11.46
C SER A 61 6.15 -0.50 12.70
N ILE A 62 5.19 0.18 13.30
CA ILE A 62 4.42 -0.31 14.44
C ILE A 62 3.38 -1.34 13.98
N MET A 63 2.64 -1.02 12.91
CA MET A 63 1.53 -1.86 12.46
C MET A 63 1.97 -3.15 11.77
N THR A 64 3.12 -3.18 11.11
CA THR A 64 3.60 -4.38 10.41
C THR A 64 3.69 -5.62 11.32
N PRO A 65 4.39 -5.60 12.46
CA PRO A 65 4.43 -6.76 13.36
C PRO A 65 3.08 -7.05 14.04
N ILE A 66 2.31 -6.01 14.36
CA ILE A 66 0.99 -6.16 14.97
C ILE A 66 0.04 -6.89 14.02
N LEU A 67 -0.05 -6.42 12.77
CA LEU A 67 -0.93 -7.01 11.76
C LEU A 67 -0.49 -8.41 11.36
N GLY A 68 0.82 -8.69 11.34
CA GLY A 68 1.34 -10.05 11.19
C GLY A 68 0.80 -10.98 12.27
N ARG A 69 0.93 -10.60 13.54
CA ARG A 69 0.45 -11.39 14.68
C ARG A 69 -1.07 -11.52 14.70
N VAL A 70 -1.79 -10.45 14.46
CA VAL A 70 -3.27 -10.48 14.37
C VAL A 70 -3.69 -11.40 13.22
N GLY A 71 -2.98 -11.39 12.09
CA GLY A 71 -3.23 -12.27 10.96
C GLY A 71 -3.05 -13.75 11.29
N ASP A 72 -2.07 -14.09 12.11
CA ASP A 72 -1.86 -15.47 12.57
C ASP A 72 -2.97 -15.92 13.53
N MET A 73 -3.56 -15.01 14.33
CA MET A 73 -4.62 -15.32 15.29
C MET A 73 -6.02 -15.32 14.69
N THR A 74 -6.33 -14.39 13.78
CA THR A 74 -7.70 -14.13 13.30
C THR A 74 -7.92 -14.51 11.84
N GLY A 75 -6.82 -14.83 11.14
CA GLY A 75 -6.80 -15.19 9.73
C GLY A 75 -6.24 -14.09 8.83
N LYS A 76 -5.20 -14.42 8.09
CA LYS A 76 -4.43 -13.51 7.24
C LYS A 76 -5.26 -12.81 6.18
N LYS A 77 -6.26 -13.49 5.58
CA LYS A 77 -7.16 -12.87 4.58
C LYS A 77 -7.97 -11.72 5.17
N ARG A 78 -8.49 -11.86 6.39
CA ARG A 78 -9.26 -10.80 7.05
C ARG A 78 -8.38 -9.57 7.30
N VAL A 79 -7.15 -9.80 7.76
CA VAL A 79 -6.19 -8.73 7.98
C VAL A 79 -5.79 -8.08 6.67
N PHE A 80 -5.56 -8.84 5.60
CA PHE A 80 -5.26 -8.28 4.27
C PHE A 80 -6.40 -7.36 3.77
N VAL A 81 -7.65 -7.78 3.90
CA VAL A 81 -8.80 -6.94 3.54
C VAL A 81 -8.88 -5.69 4.42
N ALA A 82 -8.64 -5.83 5.72
CA ALA A 82 -8.61 -4.67 6.63
C ALA A 82 -7.51 -3.67 6.26
N THR A 83 -6.32 -4.13 5.86
CA THR A 83 -5.25 -3.24 5.37
C THR A 83 -5.60 -2.55 4.06
N LEU A 84 -6.30 -3.23 3.14
CA LEU A 84 -6.82 -2.61 1.91
C LEU A 84 -7.85 -1.52 2.23
N ILE A 85 -8.77 -1.78 3.15
CA ILE A 85 -9.78 -0.79 3.58
C ILE A 85 -9.09 0.42 4.23
N ALA A 86 -8.12 0.20 5.11
CA ALA A 86 -7.37 1.27 5.74
C ALA A 86 -6.58 2.09 4.70
N LEU A 87 -5.95 1.42 3.72
CA LEU A 87 -5.25 2.09 2.63
C LEU A 87 -6.22 2.95 1.80
N ALA A 88 -7.37 2.41 1.42
CA ALA A 88 -8.38 3.14 0.66
C ALA A 88 -8.96 4.32 1.45
N ALA A 89 -9.29 4.14 2.73
CA ALA A 89 -9.78 5.21 3.60
C ALA A 89 -8.74 6.32 3.77
N GLY A 90 -7.48 5.96 4.01
CA GLY A 90 -6.39 6.91 4.10
C GLY A 90 -6.15 7.65 2.78
N SER A 91 -6.28 6.96 1.63
CA SER A 91 -6.16 7.58 0.31
C SER A 91 -7.29 8.57 0.02
N LEU A 92 -8.53 8.19 0.32
CA LEU A 92 -9.68 9.11 0.19
C LEU A 92 -9.51 10.35 1.08
N LEU A 93 -9.05 10.17 2.32
CA LEU A 93 -8.80 11.29 3.23
C LEU A 93 -7.67 12.19 2.70
N ALA A 94 -6.59 11.60 2.17
CA ALA A 94 -5.48 12.35 1.58
C ALA A 94 -5.91 13.11 0.32
N ALA A 95 -6.77 12.49 -0.52
CA ALA A 95 -7.28 13.09 -1.75
C ALA A 95 -8.15 14.34 -1.52
N VAL A 96 -8.77 14.46 -0.35
CA VAL A 96 -9.60 15.61 0.02
C VAL A 96 -8.98 16.47 1.13
N ALA A 97 -7.71 16.26 1.45
CA ALA A 97 -7.05 16.91 2.59
C ALA A 97 -6.92 18.43 2.38
N PRO A 98 -7.60 19.27 3.18
CA PRO A 98 -7.55 20.73 3.04
C PRO A 98 -6.33 21.32 3.75
N SER A 99 -5.59 20.56 4.50
CA SER A 99 -4.43 21.01 5.28
C SER A 99 -3.40 19.91 5.47
N ILE A 100 -2.16 20.32 5.76
CA ILE A 100 -1.06 19.40 6.03
C ILE A 100 -1.36 18.47 7.23
N GLY A 101 -2.07 18.94 8.26
CA GLY A 101 -2.45 18.12 9.40
C GLY A 101 -3.37 16.96 9.01
N VAL A 102 -4.37 17.21 8.17
CA VAL A 102 -5.27 16.16 7.66
C VAL A 102 -4.50 15.19 6.77
N LEU A 103 -3.59 15.68 5.94
CA LEU A 103 -2.73 14.84 5.11
C LEU A 103 -1.85 13.92 5.98
N ILE A 104 -1.25 14.43 7.06
CA ILE A 104 -0.45 13.61 8.00
C ILE A 104 -1.30 12.52 8.66
N VAL A 105 -2.53 12.85 9.11
CA VAL A 105 -3.46 11.84 9.67
C VAL A 105 -3.80 10.78 8.62
N ALA A 106 -4.07 11.18 7.40
CA ALA A 106 -4.30 10.25 6.29
C ALA A 106 -3.11 9.30 6.08
N ARG A 107 -1.87 9.82 6.17
CA ARG A 107 -0.63 9.03 6.07
C ARG A 107 -0.47 8.04 7.23
N VAL A 108 -0.86 8.41 8.45
CA VAL A 108 -0.89 7.48 9.59
C VAL A 108 -1.84 6.31 9.30
N ILE A 109 -3.04 6.59 8.77
CA ILE A 109 -4.01 5.55 8.40
C ILE A 109 -3.46 4.67 7.27
N GLN A 110 -2.84 5.23 6.23
CA GLN A 110 -2.20 4.47 5.17
C GLN A 110 -1.04 3.60 5.67
N GLY A 111 -0.39 3.96 6.78
CA GLY A 111 0.66 3.17 7.42
C GLY A 111 0.21 1.78 7.88
N PHE A 112 -1.09 1.57 8.10
CA PHE A 112 -1.65 0.21 8.31
C PHE A 112 -1.40 -0.70 7.10
N GLY A 113 -1.26 -0.14 5.91
CA GLY A 113 -0.85 -0.87 4.71
C GLY A 113 0.55 -1.48 4.78
N GLY A 114 1.43 -1.02 5.69
CA GLY A 114 2.76 -1.58 5.88
C GLY A 114 2.79 -3.10 6.15
N GLY A 115 1.75 -3.62 6.80
CA GLY A 115 1.57 -5.05 7.02
C GLY A 115 1.09 -5.85 5.81
N MET A 116 0.70 -5.19 4.70
CA MET A 116 0.09 -5.85 3.54
C MET A 116 1.01 -6.87 2.89
N VAL A 117 2.28 -6.51 2.65
CA VAL A 117 3.25 -7.37 1.96
C VAL A 117 3.56 -8.65 2.76
N PRO A 118 3.97 -8.59 4.04
CA PRO A 118 4.23 -9.81 4.82
C PRO A 118 2.97 -10.66 5.01
N VAL A 119 1.80 -10.06 5.18
CA VAL A 119 0.52 -10.80 5.28
C VAL A 119 0.21 -11.50 3.95
N ALA A 120 0.42 -10.84 2.80
CA ALA A 120 0.25 -11.46 1.48
C ALA A 120 1.18 -12.66 1.27
N PHE A 121 2.46 -12.54 1.67
CA PHE A 121 3.38 -13.68 1.66
C PHE A 121 2.92 -14.83 2.56
N GLY A 122 2.36 -14.50 3.73
CA GLY A 122 1.76 -15.48 4.62
C GLY A 122 0.58 -16.22 3.98
N ILE A 123 -0.32 -15.51 3.29
CA ILE A 123 -1.46 -16.14 2.57
C ILE A 123 -0.95 -17.07 1.46
N ILE A 124 0.06 -16.67 0.71
CA ILE A 124 0.65 -17.51 -0.34
C ILE A 124 1.23 -18.81 0.27
N ARG A 125 1.94 -18.71 1.39
CA ARG A 125 2.51 -19.88 2.07
C ARG A 125 1.44 -20.86 2.57
N ASP A 126 0.32 -20.33 3.07
CA ASP A 126 -0.74 -21.14 3.65
C ASP A 126 -1.63 -21.81 2.58
N GLU A 127 -1.84 -21.17 1.44
CA GLU A 127 -2.85 -21.60 0.46
C GLU A 127 -2.27 -22.22 -0.81
N PHE A 128 -1.02 -21.91 -1.17
CA PHE A 128 -0.45 -22.37 -2.43
C PHE A 128 0.26 -23.72 -2.26
N PRO A 129 0.23 -24.57 -3.30
CA PRO A 129 1.03 -25.79 -3.32
C PRO A 129 2.52 -25.46 -3.14
N ALA A 130 3.24 -26.27 -2.37
CA ALA A 130 4.64 -26.03 -2.00
C ALA A 130 5.55 -25.66 -3.21
N GLY A 131 5.38 -26.35 -4.34
CA GLY A 131 6.16 -26.10 -5.56
C GLY A 131 5.84 -24.76 -6.29
N LYS A 132 4.79 -24.04 -5.86
CA LYS A 132 4.39 -22.74 -6.47
C LYS A 132 4.64 -21.55 -5.54
N VAL A 133 4.90 -21.78 -4.26
CA VAL A 133 5.09 -20.71 -3.27
C VAL A 133 6.22 -19.77 -3.64
N THR A 134 7.40 -20.32 -3.96
CA THR A 134 8.59 -19.51 -4.30
C THR A 134 8.34 -18.63 -5.53
N GLY A 135 7.72 -19.17 -6.58
CA GLY A 135 7.38 -18.40 -7.78
C GLY A 135 6.35 -17.29 -7.50
N ALA A 136 5.31 -17.60 -6.74
CA ALA A 136 4.27 -16.64 -6.38
C ALA A 136 4.82 -15.49 -5.52
N VAL A 137 5.66 -15.80 -4.52
CA VAL A 137 6.33 -14.79 -3.69
C VAL A 137 7.28 -13.95 -4.55
N GLY A 138 8.04 -14.57 -5.47
CA GLY A 138 8.93 -13.86 -6.38
C GLY A 138 8.19 -12.87 -7.29
N ILE A 139 7.05 -13.26 -7.86
CA ILE A 139 6.22 -12.38 -8.69
C ILE A 139 5.68 -11.22 -7.83
N LEU A 140 5.19 -11.49 -6.62
CA LEU A 140 4.66 -10.45 -5.73
C LEU A 140 5.74 -9.43 -5.34
N ALA A 141 6.95 -9.90 -5.04
CA ALA A 141 8.10 -9.04 -4.75
C ALA A 141 8.49 -8.19 -5.98
N SER A 142 8.47 -8.77 -7.17
CA SER A 142 8.73 -8.04 -8.43
C SER A 142 7.68 -6.97 -8.69
N LEU A 143 6.40 -7.25 -8.44
CA LEU A 143 5.31 -6.27 -8.56
C LEU A 143 5.49 -5.10 -7.58
N THR A 144 5.99 -5.37 -6.36
CA THR A 144 6.31 -4.30 -5.41
C THR A 144 7.40 -3.37 -5.97
N ALA A 145 8.48 -3.94 -6.54
CA ALA A 145 9.56 -3.16 -7.13
C ALA A 145 9.10 -2.36 -8.38
N VAL A 146 8.32 -3.00 -9.26
CA VAL A 146 7.75 -2.34 -10.44
C VAL A 146 6.79 -1.23 -10.03
N GLY A 147 5.90 -1.48 -9.06
CA GLY A 147 4.98 -0.46 -8.54
C GLY A 147 5.71 0.74 -7.96
N ALA A 148 6.78 0.50 -7.20
CA ALA A 148 7.63 1.56 -6.66
C ALA A 148 8.31 2.38 -7.77
N GLY A 149 8.86 1.73 -8.79
CA GLY A 149 9.47 2.42 -9.93
C GLY A 149 8.48 3.24 -10.75
N LEU A 150 7.31 2.64 -11.06
CA LEU A 150 6.25 3.33 -11.81
C LEU A 150 5.71 4.55 -11.06
N GLY A 151 5.54 4.49 -9.74
CA GLY A 151 5.06 5.63 -8.97
C GLY A 151 6.00 6.83 -9.06
N ILE A 152 7.32 6.64 -8.97
CA ILE A 152 8.29 7.73 -9.13
C ILE A 152 8.16 8.38 -10.52
N VAL A 153 8.03 7.57 -11.57
CA VAL A 153 7.93 8.07 -12.96
C VAL A 153 6.59 8.80 -13.21
N LEU A 154 5.48 8.28 -12.65
CA LEU A 154 4.15 8.85 -12.86
C LEU A 154 3.88 10.09 -12.01
N ALA A 155 4.57 10.28 -10.89
CA ALA A 155 4.33 11.39 -9.98
C ALA A 155 4.49 12.76 -10.65
N GLY A 156 5.55 12.94 -11.45
CA GLY A 156 5.82 14.20 -12.15
C GLY A 156 4.70 14.60 -13.13
N PRO A 157 4.37 13.76 -14.13
CA PRO A 157 3.27 14.04 -15.06
C PRO A 157 1.92 14.30 -14.38
N ILE A 158 1.57 13.55 -13.32
CA ILE A 158 0.31 13.73 -12.59
C ILE A 158 0.26 15.13 -11.95
N VAL A 159 1.31 15.54 -11.25
CA VAL A 159 1.33 16.82 -10.54
C VAL A 159 1.46 18.00 -11.50
N ASN A 160 2.16 17.85 -12.62
CA ASN A 160 2.31 18.91 -13.62
C ASN A 160 1.02 19.17 -14.43
N SER A 161 0.19 18.14 -14.66
CA SER A 161 -1.05 18.24 -15.42
C SER A 161 -2.30 18.41 -14.55
N LEU A 162 -2.23 17.97 -13.30
CA LEU A 162 -3.31 17.98 -12.32
C LEU A 162 -2.75 18.58 -11.02
N ASN A 163 -3.39 18.42 -9.87
CA ASN A 163 -2.85 18.80 -8.57
C ASN A 163 -2.43 17.58 -7.75
N TYR A 164 -1.76 17.78 -6.60
CA TYR A 164 -1.25 16.68 -5.77
C TYR A 164 -2.35 15.76 -5.23
N HIS A 165 -3.61 16.21 -5.12
CA HIS A 165 -4.73 15.39 -4.67
C HIS A 165 -4.96 14.16 -5.56
N TRP A 166 -4.70 14.30 -6.87
CA TRP A 166 -4.85 13.20 -7.83
C TRP A 166 -3.86 12.05 -7.64
N LEU A 167 -2.82 12.24 -6.83
CA LEU A 167 -1.92 11.16 -6.46
C LEU A 167 -2.57 10.12 -5.54
N PHE A 168 -3.67 10.49 -4.89
CA PHE A 168 -4.37 9.66 -3.92
C PHE A 168 -5.72 9.12 -4.44
N TRP A 169 -6.19 9.60 -5.59
CA TRP A 169 -7.34 9.06 -6.32
C TRP A 169 -6.94 7.85 -7.16
#